data_4461cc535c44787200787937c15e12cb
#
_entry.id   4461cc535c44787200787937c15e12cb
#
_cell.length_a   1.000
_cell.length_b   1.000
_cell.length_c   1.000
_cell.angle_alpha   90.00
_cell.angle_beta   90.00
_cell.angle_gamma   90.00
#
_symmetry.space_group_name_H-M   'P 1'
#
loop_
_entity.id
_entity.type
_entity.pdbx_description
1 polymer ?
#
loop_
_entity_poly.entity_id
_entity_poly.type
_entity_poly.pdbx_seq_one_letter_code
_entity_poly.pdbx_strand_id
1 'polypeptide(L)'
;MPVDKKEKVWYFACTMKQGILQNEEYPVTIEKGEISMTKNPPKRTFRKKNKIYIPQTLYCPYCGGKAILRPVSYLFGDEVNPGSSEHYYVCTNYTKCDAYIACYHGNFAPKGRLADAWLRHRRNVAHRYIKLIVSSGIMLQKNIYPTIAAKLGGSLENAHVRFSTNYSIEKIIAILKGILENNKVKYDEDVIESSAVIEQLKT
;
A
#
# COMPACT_ATOMS: atom_id res chain seq x y z
N MET A 1 11.47 8.29 -46.98
CA MET A 1 10.96 7.09 -46.33
C MET A 1 10.46 7.51 -44.96
N PRO A 2 9.16 7.45 -44.67
CA PRO A 2 8.64 7.81 -43.33
C PRO A 2 8.85 6.63 -42.38
N VAL A 3 9.49 6.91 -41.25
CA VAL A 3 9.66 5.97 -40.14
C VAL A 3 8.34 5.88 -39.38
N ASP A 4 7.70 4.75 -39.45
CA ASP A 4 6.45 4.43 -38.78
C ASP A 4 6.73 4.26 -37.26
N LYS A 5 6.53 5.35 -36.49
CA LYS A 5 6.64 5.32 -35.03
C LYS A 5 5.33 4.76 -34.48
N LYS A 6 5.32 3.47 -34.16
CA LYS A 6 4.26 2.86 -33.34
C LYS A 6 4.42 3.34 -31.90
N GLU A 7 3.57 4.26 -31.47
CA GLU A 7 3.49 4.64 -30.07
C GLU A 7 2.69 3.58 -29.29
N LYS A 8 3.35 2.98 -28.28
CA LYS A 8 2.67 2.10 -27.32
C LYS A 8 2.13 2.93 -26.18
N VAL A 9 0.82 3.04 -26.11
CA VAL A 9 0.11 3.68 -25.00
C VAL A 9 -0.41 2.60 -24.05
N TRP A 10 -0.23 2.78 -22.74
CA TRP A 10 -0.70 1.85 -21.73
C TRP A 10 -1.94 2.43 -21.05
N TYR A 11 -3.04 1.69 -21.10
CA TYR A 11 -4.25 2.02 -20.36
C TYR A 11 -4.36 1.15 -19.10
N PHE A 12 -4.69 1.78 -17.98
CA PHE A 12 -5.00 1.09 -16.73
C PHE A 12 -6.50 0.92 -16.61
N ALA A 13 -6.96 -0.32 -16.64
CA ALA A 13 -8.35 -0.63 -16.31
C ALA A 13 -8.43 -1.15 -14.87
N CYS A 14 -9.28 -0.53 -14.08
CA CYS A 14 -9.57 -0.96 -12.71
C CYS A 14 -10.82 -1.84 -12.76
N THR A 15 -10.68 -3.14 -12.61
CA THR A 15 -11.80 -4.07 -12.57
C THR A 15 -11.98 -4.67 -11.18
N MET A 16 -13.22 -4.69 -10.69
CA MET A 16 -13.60 -5.39 -9.47
C MET A 16 -13.87 -6.86 -9.80
N LYS A 17 -12.99 -7.77 -9.40
CA LYS A 17 -13.27 -9.21 -9.36
C LYS A 17 -13.20 -9.68 -7.93
N GLN A 18 -14.29 -10.25 -7.43
CA GLN A 18 -14.41 -10.84 -6.07
C GLN A 18 -14.09 -9.87 -4.92
N GLY A 19 -14.48 -8.58 -5.03
CA GLY A 19 -14.30 -7.59 -3.97
C GLY A 19 -12.87 -7.06 -3.80
N ILE A 20 -11.95 -7.42 -4.70
CA ILE A 20 -10.56 -6.95 -4.69
C ILE A 20 -10.34 -6.05 -5.92
N LEU A 21 -9.87 -4.83 -5.69
CA LEU A 21 -9.40 -3.92 -6.75
C LEU A 21 -8.12 -4.50 -7.36
N GLN A 22 -8.21 -5.02 -8.58
CA GLN A 22 -7.07 -5.45 -9.37
C GLN A 22 -6.79 -4.41 -10.44
N ASN A 23 -5.57 -3.84 -10.43
CA ASN A 23 -5.09 -2.99 -11.51
C ASN A 23 -4.49 -3.89 -12.59
N GLU A 24 -5.17 -4.00 -13.71
CA GLU A 24 -4.67 -4.71 -14.89
C GLU A 24 -4.17 -3.70 -15.92
N GLU A 25 -2.93 -3.87 -16.39
CA GLU A 25 -2.34 -3.10 -17.49
C GLU A 25 -2.57 -3.85 -18.80
N TYR A 26 -3.25 -3.21 -19.76
CA TYR A 26 -3.45 -3.77 -21.10
C TYR A 26 -2.62 -2.99 -22.13
N PRO A 27 -1.84 -3.67 -22.98
CA PRO A 27 -1.20 -3.03 -24.12
C PRO A 27 -2.25 -2.70 -25.19
N VAL A 28 -2.30 -1.45 -25.60
CA VAL A 28 -3.19 -0.95 -26.65
C VAL A 28 -2.33 -0.60 -27.87
N THR A 29 -2.66 -1.14 -29.02
CA THR A 29 -2.06 -0.75 -30.29
C THR A 29 -3.04 0.12 -31.08
N ILE A 30 -2.59 1.28 -31.52
CA ILE A 30 -3.39 2.18 -32.36
C ILE A 30 -2.90 1.98 -33.80
N GLU A 31 -3.74 1.37 -34.63
CA GLU A 31 -3.53 1.29 -36.09
C GLU A 31 -4.65 2.01 -36.81
N LYS A 32 -4.31 3.02 -37.62
CA LYS A 32 -5.25 3.79 -38.47
C LYS A 32 -6.45 4.41 -37.74
N GLY A 33 -6.28 4.84 -36.48
CA GLY A 33 -7.35 5.50 -35.71
C GLY A 33 -8.36 4.56 -35.06
N GLU A 34 -8.19 3.24 -35.17
CA GLU A 34 -9.01 2.25 -34.46
C GLU A 34 -8.25 1.69 -33.24
N ILE A 35 -8.94 1.66 -32.09
CA ILE A 35 -8.42 1.11 -30.84
C ILE A 35 -8.73 -0.38 -30.81
N SER A 36 -7.71 -1.22 -30.98
CA SER A 36 -7.84 -2.67 -30.83
C SER A 36 -7.25 -3.15 -29.50
N MET A 37 -8.08 -3.74 -28.66
CA MET A 37 -7.62 -4.45 -27.47
C MET A 37 -7.23 -5.88 -27.85
N THR A 38 -5.99 -6.25 -27.60
CA THR A 38 -5.58 -7.65 -27.76
C THR A 38 -6.26 -8.51 -26.69
N LYS A 39 -7.13 -9.42 -27.12
CA LYS A 39 -7.91 -10.32 -26.22
C LYS A 39 -7.06 -11.27 -25.36
N ASN A 40 -5.77 -11.35 -25.62
CA ASN A 40 -4.83 -12.18 -24.86
C ASN A 40 -3.57 -11.37 -24.52
N PRO A 41 -3.49 -10.77 -23.33
CA PRO A 41 -2.23 -10.20 -22.86
C PRO A 41 -1.18 -11.35 -22.80
N PRO A 42 0.07 -11.08 -23.17
CA PRO A 42 1.12 -12.08 -23.08
C PRO A 42 1.15 -12.61 -21.64
N LYS A 43 0.97 -13.94 -21.48
CA LYS A 43 1.07 -14.59 -20.16
C LYS A 43 2.46 -14.25 -19.62
N ARG A 44 2.54 -13.28 -18.70
CA ARG A 44 3.76 -13.03 -17.94
C ARG A 44 4.07 -14.29 -17.16
N THR A 45 4.91 -15.14 -17.71
CA THR A 45 5.51 -16.24 -16.96
C THR A 45 6.49 -15.62 -15.97
N PHE A 46 5.97 -15.12 -14.86
CA PHE A 46 6.79 -14.85 -13.70
C PHE A 46 7.33 -16.19 -13.20
N ARG A 47 8.49 -16.59 -13.68
CA ARG A 47 9.33 -17.54 -12.95
C ARG A 47 9.72 -16.85 -11.64
N LYS A 48 8.79 -16.84 -10.68
CA LYS A 48 9.11 -16.55 -9.29
C LYS A 48 10.10 -17.63 -8.89
N LYS A 49 11.38 -17.30 -8.82
CA LYS A 49 12.29 -18.03 -7.94
C LYS A 49 11.64 -17.88 -6.57
N ASN A 50 11.03 -18.96 -6.08
CA ASN A 50 10.51 -19.03 -4.71
C ASN A 50 11.73 -18.91 -3.79
N LYS A 51 12.16 -17.70 -3.54
CA LYS A 51 13.16 -17.41 -2.53
C LYS A 51 12.45 -17.63 -1.21
N ILE A 52 12.73 -18.78 -0.58
CA ILE A 52 12.21 -19.07 0.76
C ILE A 52 12.70 -17.93 1.65
N TYR A 53 11.76 -17.15 2.17
CA TYR A 53 12.07 -16.14 3.15
C TYR A 53 12.38 -16.88 4.45
N ILE A 54 13.64 -16.79 4.90
CA ILE A 54 14.02 -17.24 6.25
C ILE A 54 13.66 -16.08 7.18
N PRO A 55 12.64 -16.23 8.04
CA PRO A 55 12.23 -15.14 8.91
C PRO A 55 13.39 -14.78 9.85
N GLN A 56 13.93 -13.59 9.68
CA GLN A 56 14.84 -13.02 10.67
C GLN A 56 14.03 -12.77 11.94
N THR A 57 14.67 -12.92 13.11
CA THR A 57 14.03 -12.59 14.38
C THR A 57 13.66 -11.11 14.37
N LEU A 58 12.36 -10.82 14.36
CA LEU A 58 11.85 -9.47 14.44
C LEU A 58 11.72 -9.06 15.90
N TYR A 59 12.18 -7.86 16.21
CA TYR A 59 12.02 -7.27 17.53
C TYR A 59 11.04 -6.09 17.47
N CYS A 60 10.25 -5.97 18.53
CA CYS A 60 9.30 -4.87 18.68
C CYS A 60 10.06 -3.56 18.96
N PRO A 61 9.84 -2.50 18.17
CA PRO A 61 10.52 -1.22 18.39
C PRO A 61 10.04 -0.47 19.64
N TYR A 62 8.92 -0.90 20.25
CA TYR A 62 8.33 -0.24 21.43
C TYR A 62 8.76 -0.85 22.76
N CYS A 63 8.86 -2.16 22.84
CA CYS A 63 9.16 -2.84 24.09
C CYS A 63 10.38 -3.79 24.02
N GLY A 64 11.04 -3.90 22.88
CA GLY A 64 12.18 -4.80 22.67
C GLY A 64 11.82 -6.29 22.61
N GLY A 65 10.57 -6.68 22.86
CA GLY A 65 10.12 -8.07 22.82
C GLY A 65 10.22 -8.66 21.42
N LYS A 66 10.34 -9.98 21.31
CA LYS A 66 10.31 -10.67 20.00
C LYS A 66 8.91 -10.55 19.36
N ALA A 67 8.87 -10.51 18.05
CA ALA A 67 7.62 -10.66 17.31
C ALA A 67 7.53 -12.08 16.74
N ILE A 68 6.38 -12.72 16.93
CA ILE A 68 6.12 -14.08 16.51
C ILE A 68 4.98 -14.14 15.50
N LEU A 69 5.06 -15.09 14.58
CA LEU A 69 4.03 -15.29 13.56
C LEU A 69 2.78 -15.88 14.21
N ARG A 70 1.62 -15.25 13.95
CA ARG A 70 0.31 -15.66 14.44
C ARG A 70 -0.73 -15.60 13.30
N PRO A 71 -1.75 -16.48 13.30
CA PRO A 71 -2.86 -16.34 12.36
C PRO A 71 -3.69 -15.09 12.67
N VAL A 72 -4.44 -14.62 11.70
CA VAL A 72 -5.31 -13.43 11.81
C VAL A 72 -6.31 -13.56 12.97
N SER A 73 -6.81 -14.77 13.24
CA SER A 73 -7.75 -15.05 14.33
C SER A 73 -7.19 -14.74 15.73
N TYR A 74 -5.88 -14.79 15.90
CA TYR A 74 -5.24 -14.41 17.16
C TYR A 74 -5.45 -12.93 17.53
N LEU A 75 -5.55 -12.04 16.53
CA LEU A 75 -5.73 -10.60 16.73
C LEU A 75 -7.20 -10.18 16.70
N PHE A 76 -7.99 -10.78 15.82
CA PHE A 76 -9.33 -10.28 15.47
C PHE A 76 -10.44 -11.30 15.74
N GLY A 77 -10.11 -12.47 16.28
CA GLY A 77 -11.07 -13.56 16.45
C GLY A 77 -11.38 -14.30 15.15
N ASP A 78 -12.00 -15.47 15.26
CA ASP A 78 -12.33 -16.32 14.12
C ASP A 78 -13.54 -15.81 13.32
N GLU A 79 -14.37 -14.97 13.94
CA GLU A 79 -15.60 -14.44 13.33
C GLU A 79 -15.30 -13.36 12.26
N VAL A 80 -14.19 -12.62 12.39
CA VAL A 80 -13.89 -11.46 11.52
C VAL A 80 -13.47 -11.89 10.12
N ASN A 81 -12.76 -13.01 9.99
CA ASN A 81 -12.31 -13.55 8.71
C ASN A 81 -12.27 -15.10 8.74
N PRO A 82 -13.42 -15.79 8.75
CA PRO A 82 -13.45 -17.24 8.82
C PRO A 82 -12.73 -17.85 7.60
N GLY A 83 -11.75 -18.71 7.87
CA GLY A 83 -10.94 -19.36 6.83
C GLY A 83 -9.85 -18.51 6.18
N SER A 84 -9.56 -17.32 6.70
CA SER A 84 -8.45 -16.51 6.20
C SER A 84 -7.10 -17.18 6.52
N SER A 85 -6.26 -17.32 5.49
CA SER A 85 -4.88 -17.79 5.61
C SER A 85 -3.89 -16.66 5.93
N GLU A 86 -4.37 -15.47 6.31
CA GLU A 86 -3.53 -14.33 6.64
C GLU A 86 -2.81 -14.54 7.98
N HIS A 87 -1.57 -14.11 8.02
CA HIS A 87 -0.72 -14.18 9.20
C HIS A 87 -0.13 -12.81 9.51
N TYR A 88 0.17 -12.62 10.80
CA TYR A 88 0.75 -11.40 11.35
C TYR A 88 1.94 -11.72 12.24
N TYR A 89 2.97 -10.87 12.20
CA TYR A 89 3.97 -10.82 13.25
C TYR A 89 3.42 -9.97 14.38
N VAL A 90 3.27 -10.58 15.55
CA VAL A 90 2.69 -9.96 16.75
C VAL A 90 3.74 -9.94 17.86
N CYS A 91 3.86 -8.82 18.56
CA CYS A 91 4.73 -8.70 19.72
C CYS A 91 4.38 -9.76 20.78
N THR A 92 5.40 -10.42 21.37
CA THR A 92 5.17 -11.41 22.45
C THR A 92 4.52 -10.82 23.69
N ASN A 93 4.64 -9.51 23.90
CA ASN A 93 4.01 -8.81 25.02
C ASN A 93 2.56 -8.34 24.71
N TYR A 94 1.96 -8.85 23.62
CA TYR A 94 0.56 -8.61 23.34
C TYR A 94 -0.29 -9.19 24.51
N THR A 95 -1.23 -8.50 25.09
CA THR A 95 -1.94 -7.27 24.72
C THR A 95 -1.36 -5.96 25.29
N LYS A 96 -0.41 -6.03 26.26
CA LYS A 96 0.23 -4.84 26.85
C LYS A 96 0.97 -4.00 25.80
N CYS A 97 1.57 -4.65 24.81
CA CYS A 97 2.18 -4.03 23.65
C CYS A 97 1.42 -4.53 22.41
N ASP A 98 0.60 -3.67 21.83
CA ASP A 98 -0.29 -4.00 20.71
C ASP A 98 0.37 -3.92 19.32
N ALA A 99 1.71 -3.96 19.29
CA ALA A 99 2.47 -3.86 18.05
C ALA A 99 2.37 -5.13 17.20
N TYR A 100 1.93 -4.98 15.96
CA TYR A 100 1.90 -6.05 14.97
C TYR A 100 2.07 -5.54 13.54
N ILE A 101 2.32 -6.44 12.60
CA ILE A 101 2.38 -6.20 11.17
C ILE A 101 1.96 -7.43 10.38
N ALA A 102 1.17 -7.22 9.33
CA ALA A 102 0.80 -8.30 8.40
C ALA A 102 2.02 -8.82 7.62
N CYS A 103 1.99 -10.07 7.20
CA CYS A 103 2.98 -10.64 6.29
C CYS A 103 2.39 -10.93 4.91
N TYR A 104 3.27 -11.17 3.94
CA TYR A 104 2.87 -11.61 2.61
C TYR A 104 2.45 -13.07 2.65
N HIS A 105 1.37 -13.38 1.92
CA HIS A 105 0.93 -14.76 1.73
C HIS A 105 2.02 -15.57 1.00
N GLY A 106 2.24 -16.80 1.46
CA GLY A 106 3.11 -17.79 0.81
C GLY A 106 4.56 -17.76 1.25
N ASN A 107 5.16 -16.59 1.56
CA ASN A 107 6.55 -16.54 2.03
C ASN A 107 6.69 -15.96 3.45
N PHE A 108 5.59 -15.52 4.04
CA PHE A 108 5.54 -14.93 5.39
C PHE A 108 6.49 -13.75 5.64
N ALA A 109 7.00 -13.11 4.59
CA ALA A 109 7.82 -11.90 4.76
C ALA A 109 6.95 -10.76 5.33
N PRO A 110 7.44 -9.98 6.33
CA PRO A 110 6.67 -8.89 6.90
C PRO A 110 6.42 -7.81 5.85
N LYS A 111 5.22 -7.25 5.82
CA LYS A 111 4.85 -6.18 4.87
C LYS A 111 5.46 -4.83 5.23
N GLY A 112 6.13 -4.71 6.39
CA GLY A 112 6.74 -3.48 6.88
C GLY A 112 7.26 -3.62 8.30
N ARG A 113 7.37 -2.49 9.02
CA ARG A 113 7.76 -2.47 10.45
C ARG A 113 6.54 -2.68 11.34
N LEU A 114 6.74 -3.34 12.48
CA LEU A 114 5.70 -3.44 13.51
C LEU A 114 5.20 -2.03 13.87
N ALA A 115 3.91 -1.94 14.11
CA ALA A 115 3.24 -0.70 14.45
C ALA A 115 2.25 -0.92 15.60
N ASP A 116 2.24 0.00 16.55
CA ASP A 116 1.20 0.14 17.58
C ASP A 116 -0.10 0.70 16.96
N ALA A 117 -1.18 0.80 17.75
CA ALA A 117 -2.46 1.31 17.27
C ALA A 117 -2.34 2.71 16.69
N TRP A 118 -1.57 3.59 17.34
CA TRP A 118 -1.38 4.96 16.89
C TRP A 118 -0.71 5.01 15.51
N LEU A 119 0.42 4.33 15.34
CA LEU A 119 1.15 4.33 14.05
C LEU A 119 0.33 3.65 12.94
N ARG A 120 -0.42 2.58 13.25
CA ARG A 120 -1.34 1.96 12.27
C ARG A 120 -2.40 2.95 11.79
N HIS A 121 -3.00 3.69 12.73
CA HIS A 121 -3.96 4.75 12.40
C HIS A 121 -3.32 5.83 11.51
N ARG A 122 -2.16 6.36 11.90
CA ARG A 122 -1.46 7.40 11.11
C ARG A 122 -1.05 6.92 9.71
N ARG A 123 -0.66 5.66 9.57
CA ARG A 123 -0.41 5.05 8.24
C ARG A 123 -1.68 5.02 7.38
N ASN A 124 -2.83 4.72 7.96
CA ASN A 124 -4.10 4.76 7.25
C ASN A 124 -4.45 6.20 6.82
N VAL A 125 -4.23 7.19 7.69
CA VAL A 125 -4.39 8.61 7.36
C VAL A 125 -3.51 9.00 6.18
N ALA A 126 -2.22 8.64 6.21
CA ALA A 126 -1.30 8.90 5.10
C ALA A 126 -1.80 8.26 3.77
N HIS A 127 -2.32 7.03 3.82
CA HIS A 127 -2.88 6.38 2.63
C HIS A 127 -4.14 7.09 2.10
N ARG A 128 -4.97 7.68 2.98
CA ARG A 128 -6.13 8.48 2.55
C ARG A 128 -5.69 9.75 1.82
N TYR A 129 -4.69 10.46 2.33
CA TYR A 129 -4.09 11.62 1.63
C TYR A 129 -3.50 11.21 0.28
N ILE A 130 -2.76 10.10 0.21
CA ILE A 130 -2.24 9.55 -1.05
C ILE A 130 -3.38 9.27 -2.03
N LYS A 131 -4.45 8.59 -1.57
CA LYS A 131 -5.63 8.31 -2.40
C LYS A 131 -6.27 9.60 -2.93
N LEU A 132 -6.40 10.63 -2.09
CA LEU A 132 -6.94 11.92 -2.50
C LEU A 132 -6.09 12.60 -3.56
N ILE A 133 -4.75 12.64 -3.40
CA ILE A 133 -3.81 13.21 -4.38
C ILE A 133 -3.95 12.52 -5.74
N VAL A 134 -4.03 11.18 -5.74
CA VAL A 134 -4.16 10.39 -6.96
C VAL A 134 -5.53 10.60 -7.61
N SER A 135 -6.63 10.56 -6.84
CA SER A 135 -7.99 10.74 -7.36
C SER A 135 -8.25 12.16 -7.87
N SER A 136 -7.59 13.16 -7.31
CA SER A 136 -7.64 14.55 -7.81
C SER A 136 -6.78 14.79 -9.05
N GLY A 137 -6.12 13.78 -9.59
CA GLY A 137 -5.29 13.90 -10.79
C GLY A 137 -3.99 14.70 -10.63
N ILE A 138 -3.63 15.11 -9.40
CA ILE A 138 -2.43 15.91 -9.12
C ILE A 138 -1.17 15.14 -9.49
N MET A 139 -1.15 13.84 -9.18
CA MET A 139 0.03 13.01 -9.34
C MET A 139 -0.35 11.54 -9.55
N LEU A 140 0.41 10.85 -10.40
CA LEU A 140 0.28 9.40 -10.56
C LEU A 140 0.82 8.67 -9.32
N GLN A 141 0.17 7.58 -8.95
CA GLN A 141 0.56 6.77 -7.78
C GLN A 141 2.04 6.38 -7.77
N LYS A 142 2.63 6.05 -8.93
CA LYS A 142 4.05 5.70 -9.06
C LYS A 142 5.01 6.81 -8.66
N ASN A 143 4.58 8.07 -8.71
CA ASN A 143 5.41 9.24 -8.41
C ASN A 143 5.31 9.68 -6.94
N ILE A 144 4.35 9.19 -6.17
CA ILE A 144 4.10 9.61 -4.78
C ILE A 144 5.34 9.36 -3.90
N TYR A 145 5.83 8.14 -3.85
CA TYR A 145 6.97 7.80 -2.97
C TYR A 145 8.29 8.45 -3.42
N PRO A 146 8.61 8.54 -4.71
CA PRO A 146 9.75 9.36 -5.17
C PRO A 146 9.66 10.83 -4.73
N THR A 147 8.47 11.44 -4.80
CA THR A 147 8.26 12.82 -4.36
C THR A 147 8.43 12.99 -2.86
N ILE A 148 7.88 12.05 -2.06
CA ILE A 148 8.06 12.04 -0.61
C ILE A 148 9.55 11.88 -0.27
N ALA A 149 10.26 10.95 -0.92
CA ALA A 149 11.68 10.71 -0.70
C ALA A 149 12.52 11.96 -0.98
N ALA A 150 12.26 12.64 -2.09
CA ALA A 150 12.95 13.89 -2.45
C ALA A 150 12.73 15.00 -1.41
N LYS A 151 11.49 15.13 -0.90
CA LYS A 151 11.16 16.14 0.13
C LYS A 151 11.70 15.78 1.53
N LEU A 152 11.82 14.49 1.84
CA LEU A 152 12.43 14.03 3.10
C LEU A 152 13.96 14.05 3.08
N GLY A 153 14.59 14.17 1.90
CA GLY A 153 16.04 14.03 1.73
C GLY A 153 16.53 12.61 2.02
N GLY A 154 15.72 11.59 1.77
CA GLY A 154 15.99 10.20 2.13
C GLY A 154 15.78 9.19 1.00
N SER A 155 15.92 7.90 1.35
CA SER A 155 15.72 6.80 0.42
C SER A 155 14.21 6.54 0.16
N LEU A 156 13.91 5.88 -0.97
CA LEU A 156 12.55 5.43 -1.30
C LEU A 156 11.96 4.51 -0.22
N GLU A 157 12.79 3.68 0.41
CA GLU A 157 12.36 2.79 1.49
C GLU A 157 11.86 3.59 2.69
N ASN A 158 12.61 4.62 3.11
CA ASN A 158 12.23 5.47 4.24
C ASN A 158 11.00 6.35 3.94
N ALA A 159 10.76 6.66 2.68
CA ALA A 159 9.58 7.39 2.23
C ALA A 159 8.30 6.55 2.21
N HIS A 160 8.44 5.21 2.21
CA HIS A 160 7.28 4.33 2.10
C HIS A 160 6.55 4.22 3.44
N VAL A 161 5.25 4.52 3.44
CA VAL A 161 4.37 4.54 4.63
C VAL A 161 4.52 3.30 5.51
N ARG A 162 4.63 2.09 4.91
CA ARG A 162 4.77 0.82 5.66
C ARG A 162 6.07 0.70 6.47
N PHE A 163 7.10 1.46 6.13
CA PHE A 163 8.39 1.47 6.86
C PHE A 163 8.53 2.68 7.78
N SER A 164 7.52 3.57 7.82
CA SER A 164 7.54 4.74 8.67
C SER A 164 7.62 4.39 10.16
N THR A 165 8.23 5.28 10.90
CA THR A 165 8.21 5.35 12.37
C THR A 165 7.20 6.40 12.82
N ASN A 166 6.94 6.51 14.13
CA ASN A 166 6.08 7.55 14.69
C ASN A 166 6.54 8.97 14.30
N TYR A 167 7.86 9.19 14.20
CA TYR A 167 8.40 10.48 13.79
C TYR A 167 8.28 10.72 12.28
N SER A 168 8.63 9.73 11.46
CA SER A 168 8.65 9.92 10.00
C SER A 168 7.26 9.97 9.39
N ILE A 169 6.25 9.32 10.00
CA ILE A 169 4.88 9.32 9.48
C ILE A 169 4.27 10.73 9.50
N GLU A 170 4.53 11.53 10.55
CA GLU A 170 4.03 12.89 10.63
C GLU A 170 4.66 13.80 9.56
N LYS A 171 5.95 13.62 9.29
CA LYS A 171 6.60 14.33 8.18
C LYS A 171 6.02 13.93 6.82
N ILE A 172 5.74 12.65 6.62
CA ILE A 172 5.10 12.17 5.40
C ILE A 172 3.71 12.81 5.24
N ILE A 173 2.89 12.84 6.30
CA ILE A 173 1.56 13.45 6.27
C ILE A 173 1.67 14.95 5.98
N ALA A 174 2.58 15.66 6.62
CA ALA A 174 2.80 17.08 6.37
C ALA A 174 3.18 17.37 4.89
N ILE A 175 4.02 16.52 4.30
CA ILE A 175 4.38 16.62 2.87
C ILE A 175 3.14 16.40 2.00
N LEU A 176 2.31 15.42 2.31
CA LEU A 176 1.09 15.11 1.54
C LEU A 176 0.06 16.23 1.64
N LYS A 177 -0.14 16.81 2.83
CA LYS A 177 -0.98 18.00 3.04
C LYS A 177 -0.47 19.17 2.20
N GLY A 178 0.81 19.48 2.26
CA GLY A 178 1.41 20.55 1.47
C GLY A 178 1.29 20.35 -0.05
N ILE A 179 1.26 19.11 -0.55
CA ILE A 179 0.98 18.84 -1.96
C ILE A 179 -0.46 19.23 -2.31
N LEU A 180 -1.45 18.90 -1.47
CA LEU A 180 -2.85 19.25 -1.69
C LEU A 180 -3.07 20.77 -1.63
N GLU A 181 -2.51 21.43 -0.64
CA GLU A 181 -2.60 22.87 -0.45
C GLU A 181 -2.01 23.64 -1.64
N ASN A 182 -0.82 23.26 -2.10
CA ASN A 182 -0.16 23.86 -3.27
C ASN A 182 -0.98 23.72 -4.56
N ASN A 183 -1.81 22.66 -4.65
CA ASN A 183 -2.70 22.44 -5.77
C ASN A 183 -4.14 22.94 -5.51
N LYS A 184 -4.38 23.66 -4.41
CA LYS A 184 -5.66 24.28 -4.02
C LYS A 184 -6.82 23.27 -3.94
N VAL A 185 -6.53 22.02 -3.57
CA VAL A 185 -7.55 21.00 -3.37
C VAL A 185 -8.23 21.22 -2.03
N LYS A 186 -9.55 21.39 -2.05
CA LYS A 186 -10.35 21.46 -0.84
C LYS A 186 -10.62 20.05 -0.32
N TYR A 187 -10.39 19.82 0.96
CA TYR A 187 -10.70 18.58 1.65
C TYR A 187 -11.06 18.85 3.11
N ASP A 188 -11.82 17.95 3.69
CA ASP A 188 -12.15 17.98 5.10
C ASP A 188 -11.11 17.16 5.86
N GLU A 189 -10.32 17.81 6.70
CA GLU A 189 -9.25 17.20 7.46
C GLU A 189 -9.82 16.25 8.53
N ASP A 190 -10.92 16.62 9.19
CA ASP A 190 -11.56 15.81 10.23
C ASP A 190 -12.07 14.49 9.65
N VAL A 191 -12.60 14.51 8.43
CA VAL A 191 -13.02 13.30 7.72
C VAL A 191 -11.83 12.40 7.38
N ILE A 192 -10.72 12.99 6.91
CA ILE A 192 -9.52 12.21 6.57
C ILE A 192 -8.87 11.62 7.82
N GLU A 193 -8.84 12.36 8.92
CA GLU A 193 -8.16 11.93 10.15
C GLU A 193 -9.05 11.07 11.06
N SER A 194 -10.38 11.08 10.88
CA SER A 194 -11.29 10.30 11.71
C SER A 194 -11.11 8.79 11.56
N SER A 195 -11.28 8.05 12.65
CA SER A 195 -11.29 6.59 12.65
C SER A 195 -12.57 6.00 12.02
N ALA A 196 -13.66 6.77 11.98
CA ALA A 196 -14.99 6.33 11.59
C ALA A 196 -15.15 5.92 10.11
N VAL A 197 -14.25 6.38 9.23
CA VAL A 197 -14.29 6.05 7.79
C VAL A 197 -13.95 4.57 7.50
N ILE A 198 -13.43 3.83 8.49
CA ILE A 198 -13.09 2.42 8.30
C ILE A 198 -14.35 1.54 8.21
N GLU A 199 -15.45 1.93 8.80
CA GLU A 199 -16.69 1.15 8.81
C GLU A 199 -17.49 1.26 7.50
N GLN A 200 -17.43 2.40 6.80
CA GLN A 200 -18.20 2.63 5.57
C GLN A 200 -17.56 2.03 4.30
N LEU A 201 -16.30 1.61 4.35
CA LEU A 201 -15.62 0.95 3.22
C LEU A 201 -15.69 -0.58 3.28
N LYS A 202 -16.41 -1.14 4.27
CA LYS A 202 -16.64 -2.59 4.42
C LYS A 202 -18.03 -3.05 3.93
N THR A 203 -18.87 -2.14 3.47
CA THR A 203 -20.14 -2.40 2.77
C THR A 203 -19.96 -2.20 1.28
#